data_4d1b5090c2f620cdc4f271b64e27050c
#
_entry.id   4d1b5090c2f620cdc4f271b64e27050c
#
_cell.length_a   1.000
_cell.length_b   1.000
_cell.length_c   1.000
_cell.angle_alpha   90.00
_cell.angle_beta   90.00
_cell.angle_gamma   90.00
#
_symmetry.space_group_name_H-M   'P 1'
#
loop_
_entity.id
_entity.type
_entity.pdbx_description
1 polymer ?
#
loop_
_entity_poly.entity_id
_entity_poly.type
_entity_poly.pdbx_seq_one_letter_code
_entity_poly.pdbx_strand_id
1 'polypeptide(L)'
;MTKVFVYGSLKKGYFNHNILKDSEFICKAITMDKNYDMIDLGSFPAMVNSGCYNIHGEVYRVNKNTLSYLDAIESNGSFYTREEIGVAPTDENTPAWIYAWAYILNNSNIAHSKEIPYNEWDYSKKW
;
A
#
# COMPACT_ATOMS: atom_id res chain seq x y z
N MET A 1 -13.62 -4.84 -12.17
CA MET A 1 -12.29 -4.23 -11.91
C MET A 1 -12.22 -3.77 -10.46
N THR A 2 -11.08 -3.92 -9.85
CA THR A 2 -10.88 -3.68 -8.42
C THR A 2 -9.81 -2.59 -8.22
N LYS A 3 -10.04 -1.69 -7.28
CA LYS A 3 -9.05 -0.67 -6.93
C LYS A 3 -8.15 -1.19 -5.82
N VAL A 4 -6.83 -1.03 -5.99
CA VAL A 4 -5.82 -1.44 -5.02
C VAL A 4 -4.95 -0.24 -4.66
N PHE A 5 -4.73 -0.04 -3.38
CA PHE A 5 -3.84 0.99 -2.85
C PHE A 5 -2.48 0.35 -2.57
N VAL A 6 -1.46 0.83 -3.26
CA VAL A 6 -0.08 0.31 -3.12
C VAL A 6 0.80 1.39 -2.52
N TYR A 7 1.63 1.00 -1.55
CA TYR A 7 2.42 1.96 -0.78
C TYR A 7 3.92 1.63 -0.74
N GLY A 8 4.33 0.54 -1.37
CA GLY A 8 5.70 0.06 -1.32
C GLY A 8 6.28 -0.26 -2.69
N SER A 9 6.84 -1.46 -2.83
CA SER A 9 7.57 -1.88 -4.03
C SER A 9 6.71 -1.96 -5.29
N LEU A 10 5.39 -1.92 -5.16
CA LEU A 10 4.47 -1.92 -6.29
C LEU A 10 4.25 -0.52 -6.87
N LYS A 11 4.69 0.54 -6.18
CA LYS A 11 4.54 1.92 -6.67
C LYS A 11 5.37 2.13 -7.94
N LYS A 12 4.96 3.13 -8.74
CA LYS A 12 5.66 3.49 -9.98
C LYS A 12 7.14 3.80 -9.70
N GLY A 13 8.02 3.20 -10.48
CA GLY A 13 9.46 3.36 -10.34
C GLY A 13 10.10 2.41 -9.35
N TYR A 14 9.33 1.58 -8.66
CA TYR A 14 9.85 0.66 -7.65
C TYR A 14 9.91 -0.76 -8.18
N PHE A 15 10.57 -1.64 -7.42
CA PHE A 15 11.00 -2.97 -7.84
C PHE A 15 9.90 -3.85 -8.47
N ASN A 16 8.72 -3.89 -7.86
CA ASN A 16 7.63 -4.76 -8.30
C ASN A 16 6.58 -4.07 -9.15
N HIS A 17 6.82 -2.83 -9.59
CA HIS A 17 5.81 -2.09 -10.33
C HIS A 17 5.41 -2.75 -11.65
N ASN A 18 6.29 -3.52 -12.27
CA ASN A 18 5.98 -4.21 -13.51
C ASN A 18 4.76 -5.14 -13.40
N ILE A 19 4.40 -5.58 -12.21
CA ILE A 19 3.19 -6.37 -11.96
C ILE A 19 1.93 -5.57 -12.32
N LEU A 20 2.00 -4.24 -12.17
CA LEU A 20 0.90 -3.33 -12.45
C LEU A 20 1.00 -2.64 -13.82
N LYS A 21 1.94 -3.05 -14.67
CA LYS A 21 2.21 -2.35 -15.94
C LYS A 21 1.00 -2.23 -16.87
N ASP A 22 0.11 -3.21 -16.82
CA ASP A 22 -1.11 -3.21 -17.64
C ASP A 22 -2.35 -2.76 -16.87
N SER A 23 -2.15 -2.26 -15.65
CA SER A 23 -3.22 -1.75 -14.80
C SER A 23 -3.36 -0.24 -14.96
N GLU A 24 -4.58 0.26 -14.76
CA GLU A 24 -4.84 1.68 -14.88
C GLU A 24 -4.42 2.42 -13.61
N PHE A 25 -3.53 3.41 -13.74
CA PHE A 25 -3.21 4.32 -12.65
C PHE A 25 -4.39 5.26 -12.42
N ILE A 26 -4.93 5.31 -11.21
CA ILE A 26 -6.05 6.18 -10.86
C ILE A 26 -5.54 7.50 -10.29
N CYS A 27 -4.76 7.45 -9.21
CA CYS A 27 -4.28 8.66 -8.54
C CYS A 27 -3.20 8.33 -7.50
N LYS A 28 -2.47 9.35 -7.09
CA LYS A 28 -1.76 9.32 -5.82
C LYS A 28 -2.77 9.58 -4.72
N ALA A 29 -2.59 8.96 -3.56
CA ALA A 29 -3.56 9.04 -2.49
C ALA A 29 -2.90 8.92 -1.12
N ILE A 30 -3.67 9.27 -0.11
CA ILE A 30 -3.26 9.14 1.29
C ILE A 30 -4.42 8.47 2.04
N THR A 31 -4.14 7.62 3.01
CA THR A 31 -5.21 6.99 3.81
C THR A 31 -6.00 8.05 4.55
N MET A 32 -7.32 7.88 4.63
CA MET A 32 -8.19 8.83 5.35
C MET A 32 -8.03 8.70 6.85
N ASP A 33 -7.86 7.48 7.36
CA ASP A 33 -7.68 7.24 8.77
C ASP A 33 -6.22 7.43 9.19
N LYS A 34 -6.02 7.89 10.43
CA LYS A 34 -4.69 8.13 11.01
C LYS A 34 -4.23 7.01 11.94
N ASN A 35 -4.79 5.84 11.82
CA ASN A 35 -4.50 4.74 12.75
C ASN A 35 -3.53 3.70 12.17
N TYR A 36 -2.65 4.14 11.27
CA TYR A 36 -1.67 3.28 10.64
C TYR A 36 -0.24 3.69 10.99
N ASP A 37 0.68 2.76 10.85
CA ASP A 37 2.11 3.01 10.81
C ASP A 37 2.69 2.29 9.59
N MET A 38 3.86 2.74 9.14
CA MET A 38 4.64 2.03 8.14
C MET A 38 5.94 1.60 8.77
N ILE A 39 6.28 0.34 8.63
CA ILE A 39 7.49 -0.24 9.20
C ILE A 39 8.39 -0.78 8.09
N ASP A 40 9.70 -0.76 8.36
CA ASP A 40 10.71 -1.23 7.43
C ASP A 40 11.06 -2.69 7.74
N LEU A 41 10.77 -3.58 6.79
CA LEU A 41 11.09 -5.00 6.91
C LEU A 41 12.43 -5.36 6.25
N GLY A 42 13.22 -4.35 5.87
CA GLY A 42 14.53 -4.50 5.25
C GLY A 42 14.49 -4.08 3.78
N SER A 43 13.96 -4.92 2.91
CA SER A 43 13.90 -4.65 1.47
C SER A 43 12.61 -3.99 1.03
N PHE A 44 11.61 -3.95 1.88
CA PHE A 44 10.27 -3.43 1.55
C PHE A 44 9.57 -2.96 2.82
N PRO A 45 8.58 -2.07 2.68
CA PRO A 45 7.81 -1.58 3.82
C PRO A 45 6.60 -2.46 4.08
N ALA A 46 6.06 -2.36 5.29
CA ALA A 46 4.78 -2.94 5.62
C ALA A 46 3.90 -1.90 6.32
N MET A 47 2.63 -1.85 5.94
CA MET A 47 1.62 -1.02 6.57
C MET A 47 0.96 -1.84 7.67
N VAL A 48 0.87 -1.27 8.87
CA VAL A 48 0.21 -1.90 10.01
C VAL A 48 -0.90 -0.99 10.51
N ASN A 49 -1.96 -1.59 11.07
CA ASN A 49 -3.12 -0.83 11.54
C ASN A 49 -3.07 -0.55 13.04
N SER A 50 -1.88 -0.28 13.55
CA SER A 50 -1.67 0.12 14.95
C SER A 50 -0.70 1.28 14.98
N GLY A 51 -1.21 2.49 14.84
CA GLY A 51 -0.37 3.68 14.81
C GLY A 51 -1.20 4.94 14.80
N CYS A 52 -0.60 6.04 14.35
CA CYS A 52 -1.23 7.35 14.40
C CYS A 52 -0.95 8.20 13.15
N TYR A 53 -0.66 7.58 12.03
CA TYR A 53 -0.31 8.28 10.78
C TYR A 53 -1.24 7.93 9.64
N ASN A 54 -1.29 8.85 8.66
CA ASN A 54 -1.84 8.57 7.33
C ASN A 54 -0.70 8.04 6.46
N ILE A 55 -0.99 7.10 5.57
CA ILE A 55 0.03 6.49 4.71
C ILE A 55 -0.15 6.97 3.28
N HIS A 56 0.94 7.38 2.64
CA HIS A 56 0.97 7.81 1.25
C HIS A 56 1.13 6.61 0.31
N GLY A 57 0.44 6.65 -0.83
CA GLY A 57 0.55 5.59 -1.81
C GLY A 57 -0.08 5.99 -3.15
N GLU A 58 -0.37 4.97 -3.94
CA GLU A 58 -0.95 5.11 -5.28
C GLU A 58 -2.10 4.13 -5.43
N VAL A 59 -3.12 4.52 -6.20
CA VAL A 59 -4.27 3.67 -6.47
C VAL A 59 -4.25 3.23 -7.92
N TYR A 60 -4.42 1.93 -8.14
CA TYR A 60 -4.50 1.31 -9.45
C TYR A 60 -5.80 0.51 -9.58
N ARG A 61 -6.36 0.49 -10.78
CA ARG A 61 -7.48 -0.38 -11.10
C ARG A 61 -6.92 -1.64 -11.75
N VAL A 62 -7.16 -2.79 -11.13
CA VAL A 62 -6.60 -4.07 -11.56
C VAL A 62 -7.71 -5.04 -11.97
N ASN A 63 -7.39 -5.95 -12.89
CA ASN A 63 -8.30 -7.01 -13.25
C ASN A 63 -8.20 -8.17 -12.24
N LYS A 64 -9.09 -9.14 -12.42
CA LYS A 64 -9.20 -10.29 -11.51
C LYS A 64 -7.92 -11.12 -11.45
N ASN A 65 -7.26 -11.30 -12.59
CA ASN A 65 -6.02 -12.09 -12.65
C ASN A 65 -4.87 -11.38 -11.92
N THR A 66 -4.74 -10.07 -12.12
CA THR A 66 -3.74 -9.26 -11.41
C THR A 66 -3.99 -9.28 -9.91
N LEU A 67 -5.24 -9.16 -9.48
CA LEU A 67 -5.57 -9.21 -8.05
C LEU A 67 -5.19 -10.55 -7.45
N SER A 68 -5.49 -11.65 -8.13
CA SER A 68 -5.12 -13.00 -7.68
C SER A 68 -3.61 -13.16 -7.56
N TYR A 69 -2.87 -12.59 -8.50
CA TYR A 69 -1.40 -12.62 -8.47
C TYR A 69 -0.86 -11.82 -7.28
N LEU A 70 -1.42 -10.63 -7.03
CA LEU A 70 -1.05 -9.83 -5.87
C LEU A 70 -1.33 -10.57 -4.56
N ASP A 71 -2.49 -11.20 -4.45
CA ASP A 71 -2.83 -11.99 -3.26
C ASP A 71 -1.81 -13.11 -3.02
N ALA A 72 -1.30 -13.70 -4.08
CA ALA A 72 -0.31 -14.78 -3.98
C ALA A 72 1.05 -14.25 -3.51
N ILE A 73 1.55 -13.17 -4.11
CA ILE A 73 2.88 -12.65 -3.75
C ILE A 73 2.88 -11.97 -2.38
N GLU A 74 1.74 -11.47 -1.93
CA GLU A 74 1.61 -10.85 -0.60
C GLU A 74 1.21 -11.88 0.47
N SER A 75 1.04 -13.14 0.10
CA SER A 75 0.58 -14.21 1.01
C SER A 75 -0.66 -13.78 1.79
N ASN A 76 -1.70 -13.35 1.05
CA ASN A 76 -2.94 -12.85 1.63
C ASN A 76 -3.54 -13.88 2.60
N GLY A 77 -3.77 -13.44 3.84
CA GLY A 77 -4.29 -14.28 4.91
C GLY A 77 -3.21 -14.86 5.82
N SER A 78 -1.94 -14.89 5.39
CA SER A 78 -0.83 -15.40 6.21
C SER A 78 0.13 -14.29 6.61
N PHE A 79 0.86 -13.68 5.68
CA PHE A 79 1.82 -12.61 5.97
C PHE A 79 1.12 -11.26 5.99
N TYR A 80 0.43 -10.91 4.89
CA TYR A 80 -0.43 -9.75 4.83
C TYR A 80 -1.89 -10.20 4.78
N THR A 81 -2.80 -9.29 5.10
CA THR A 81 -4.23 -9.48 4.88
C THR A 81 -4.74 -8.31 4.04
N ARG A 82 -5.46 -8.61 2.98
CA ARG A 82 -6.05 -7.59 2.12
C ARG A 82 -7.30 -7.04 2.77
N GLU A 83 -7.31 -5.72 3.06
CA GLU A 83 -8.43 -5.03 3.68
C GLU A 83 -8.86 -3.85 2.83
N GLU A 84 -10.15 -3.59 2.76
CA GLU A 84 -10.68 -2.42 2.07
C GLU A 84 -10.61 -1.20 2.97
N ILE A 85 -10.00 -0.13 2.47
CA ILE A 85 -9.78 1.10 3.24
C ILE A 85 -10.22 2.32 2.44
N GLY A 86 -10.50 3.42 3.14
CA GLY A 86 -10.76 4.70 2.51
C GLY A 86 -9.47 5.47 2.28
N VAL A 87 -9.28 6.00 1.07
CA VAL A 87 -8.13 6.83 0.73
C VAL A 87 -8.60 8.10 0.04
N ALA A 88 -7.87 9.18 0.25
CA ALA A 88 -8.16 10.48 -0.35
C ALA A 88 -7.14 10.77 -1.44
N PRO A 89 -7.58 11.02 -2.69
CA PRO A 89 -6.68 11.46 -3.74
C PRO A 89 -5.97 12.74 -3.35
N THR A 90 -4.69 12.85 -3.71
CA THR A 90 -3.89 14.03 -3.42
C THR A 90 -3.85 15.02 -4.58
N ASP A 91 -4.46 14.70 -5.72
CA ASP A 91 -4.60 15.64 -6.82
C ASP A 91 -5.99 16.31 -6.78
N GLU A 92 -6.10 17.47 -7.45
CA GLU A 92 -7.32 18.30 -7.36
C GLU A 92 -8.46 17.85 -8.28
N ASN A 93 -8.20 16.94 -9.20
CA ASN A 93 -9.14 16.57 -10.25
C ASN A 93 -9.90 15.27 -9.95
N THR A 94 -9.62 14.66 -8.84
CA THR A 94 -10.18 13.36 -8.47
C THR A 94 -11.23 13.55 -7.37
N PRO A 95 -12.24 12.66 -7.27
CA PRO A 95 -13.23 12.71 -6.18
C PRO A 95 -12.60 12.77 -4.80
N ALA A 96 -13.39 13.26 -3.83
CA ALA A 96 -12.90 13.55 -2.48
C ALA A 96 -12.31 12.35 -1.75
N TRP A 97 -12.81 11.13 -2.03
CA TRP A 97 -12.28 9.90 -1.46
C TRP A 97 -12.78 8.69 -2.24
N ILE A 98 -12.07 7.58 -2.11
CA ILE A 98 -12.42 6.32 -2.74
C ILE A 98 -12.08 5.17 -1.79
N TYR A 99 -12.71 4.02 -2.00
CA TYR A 99 -12.34 2.78 -1.33
C TYR A 99 -11.37 1.99 -2.20
N ALA A 100 -10.35 1.42 -1.57
CA ALA A 100 -9.39 0.57 -2.27
C ALA A 100 -8.90 -0.53 -1.32
N TRP A 101 -8.45 -1.63 -1.88
CA TRP A 101 -7.87 -2.73 -1.12
C TRP A 101 -6.39 -2.47 -0.86
N ALA A 102 -5.95 -2.69 0.37
CA ALA A 102 -4.55 -2.57 0.76
C ALA A 102 -4.11 -3.84 1.49
N TYR A 103 -2.84 -4.18 1.35
CA TYR A 103 -2.26 -5.32 2.04
C TYR A 103 -1.67 -4.86 3.37
N ILE A 104 -2.30 -5.26 4.46
CA ILE A 104 -1.94 -4.88 5.82
C ILE A 104 -1.19 -6.04 6.48
N LEU A 105 -0.04 -5.76 7.08
CA LEU A 105 0.76 -6.77 7.74
C LEU A 105 0.03 -7.31 8.96
N ASN A 106 0.04 -8.63 9.14
CA ASN A 106 -0.52 -9.27 10.32
C ASN A 106 0.32 -8.93 11.56
N ASN A 107 -0.33 -8.64 12.68
CA ASN A 107 0.33 -8.16 13.90
C ASN A 107 1.42 -9.09 14.42
N SER A 108 1.29 -10.39 14.22
CA SER A 108 2.29 -11.36 14.67
C SER A 108 3.66 -11.20 14.01
N ASN A 109 3.77 -10.43 12.94
CA ASN A 109 5.00 -10.28 12.16
C ASN A 109 5.75 -8.97 12.43
N ILE A 110 5.30 -8.14 13.37
CA ILE A 110 5.87 -6.80 13.57
C ILE A 110 6.92 -6.72 14.68
N ALA A 111 7.18 -7.79 15.41
CA ALA A 111 7.97 -7.79 16.65
C ALA A 111 9.40 -7.25 16.50
N HIS A 112 10.01 -7.35 15.32
CA HIS A 112 11.40 -6.94 15.08
C HIS A 112 11.51 -5.87 14.00
N SER A 113 10.46 -5.15 13.74
CA SER A 113 10.39 -4.19 12.63
C SER A 113 10.76 -2.79 13.08
N LYS A 114 11.25 -2.00 12.14
CA LYS A 114 11.67 -0.62 12.35
C LYS A 114 10.67 0.32 11.73
N GLU A 115 10.22 1.33 12.46
CA GLU A 115 9.28 2.33 11.99
C GLU A 115 9.89 3.21 10.90
N ILE A 116 9.11 3.57 9.89
CA ILE A 116 9.51 4.49 8.83
C ILE A 116 8.99 5.89 9.18
N PRO A 117 9.89 6.87 9.34
CA PRO A 117 9.51 8.16 9.93
C PRO A 117 8.61 9.06 9.08
N TYR A 118 8.54 8.86 7.76
CA TYR A 118 7.83 9.80 6.88
C TYR A 118 6.53 9.26 6.29
N ASN A 119 6.09 8.08 6.68
CA ASN A 119 4.83 7.48 6.22
C ASN A 119 4.77 7.29 4.70
N GLU A 120 5.91 7.35 4.03
CA GLU A 120 6.02 7.18 2.60
C GLU A 120 7.30 6.42 2.29
N TRP A 121 7.18 5.30 1.59
CA TRP A 121 8.33 4.48 1.23
C TRP A 121 9.07 5.10 0.05
N ASP A 122 10.36 5.31 0.22
CA ASP A 122 11.23 5.83 -0.81
C ASP A 122 12.61 5.17 -0.72
N TYR A 123 12.96 4.41 -1.74
CA TYR A 123 14.23 3.70 -1.80
C TYR A 123 15.45 4.60 -1.76
N SER A 124 15.32 5.82 -2.27
CA SER A 124 16.44 6.76 -2.31
C SER A 124 16.79 7.32 -0.94
N LYS A 125 15.91 7.17 0.03
CA LYS A 125 16.08 7.67 1.39
C LYS A 125 16.54 6.56 2.31
N LYS A 126 17.52 6.85 3.13
CA LYS A 126 18.02 5.92 4.15
C LYS A 126 17.65 6.48 5.53
N TRP A 127 16.73 5.81 6.14
CA TRP A 127 16.31 6.15 7.50
C TRP A 127 16.67 5.10 8.53
#